data_6ab4f362223be8781a095a976539350c
#
_entry.id   6ab4f362223be8781a095a976539350c
#
_cell.length_a   1.000
_cell.length_b   1.000
_cell.length_c   1.000
_cell.angle_alpha   90.00
_cell.angle_beta   90.00
_cell.angle_gamma   90.00
#
_symmetry.space_group_name_H-M   'P 1'
#
loop_
_entity.id
_entity.type
_entity.pdbx_description
1 polymer ?
#
loop_
_entity_poly.entity_id
_entity_poly.type
_entity_poly.pdbx_seq_one_letter_code
_entity_poly.pdbx_strand_id
1 'polypeptide(L)'
;MSEFSREYLELLAEKYPDEAAVCSEIINLRAILALPMGTEHFISDLHGEYAAVRHILNNCSGVISEKVMRLFETEIGEERCRSLCTLIYYPHEKLNAMREAGEYTHDRLKSILTTLRTLAETLSSKYTRSYVRKQMPPKWSFVLDELLHMQRDEYSNQVRYHDTILESIISTGAADDVITALSDIIKRLAVDKLHIVGDIFDRGPEPARLLDALMEHPNIDIQWGNHDILWLGAASGSPACIFTVLRISLDYGNANLLERRYGITLQPLYDFTRKYYGEATKENVSIALNTIGFKLEGRVIQRHPGYGMNSRLMLNRCDFENNTVILDEGVYPLNTDKWPTIDRRDPYSLNDDELDLVNEYINLFRDSQSLHRHMDFIYRVGSTYLCCNGNLLYHGCIPMTEDGEFARVRHGGVWYSGKSLMDYSDMVVKNAWAKHDESALDMMWYLWCGNDSPFSGRVFHTFERGVVDDESTWAEPKNPYFSFWEDEKVVGMILSEFGLDPENGHIINGHTPVKAKKGESPVKAGGKLFIIDGGFCEAYQKTTGIAGYTLVFNSHGLKIKAHKPFEGVAAAIDDNADIESEAVQVERFERRRYIDDCDSGVQLRRRIQALESLLAAYRSGEIQEKE
;
A
#
# COMPACT_ATOMS: atom_id res chain seq x y z
N MET A 1 -9.89 32.82 -29.86
CA MET A 1 -10.68 31.58 -29.98
C MET A 1 -10.54 30.86 -28.67
N SER A 2 -11.64 30.46 -28.07
CA SER A 2 -11.63 29.68 -26.80
C SER A 2 -10.89 28.35 -27.05
N GLU A 3 -10.02 27.93 -26.14
CA GLU A 3 -9.36 26.63 -26.17
C GLU A 3 -10.39 25.49 -26.02
N PHE A 4 -11.59 25.80 -25.52
CA PHE A 4 -12.67 24.86 -25.23
C PHE A 4 -13.77 24.94 -26.30
N SER A 5 -14.30 23.77 -26.71
CA SER A 5 -15.40 23.71 -27.67
C SER A 5 -16.69 24.30 -27.10
N ARG A 6 -17.56 24.83 -27.96
CA ARG A 6 -18.87 25.34 -27.53
C ARG A 6 -19.72 24.29 -26.84
N GLU A 7 -19.74 23.07 -27.33
CA GLU A 7 -20.47 21.94 -26.72
C GLU A 7 -19.98 21.66 -25.28
N TYR A 8 -18.68 21.74 -25.04
CA TYR A 8 -18.12 21.58 -23.70
C TYR A 8 -18.56 22.72 -22.77
N LEU A 9 -18.57 23.96 -23.25
CA LEU A 9 -19.04 25.10 -22.47
C LEU A 9 -20.55 25.02 -22.18
N GLU A 10 -21.37 24.53 -23.13
CA GLU A 10 -22.81 24.29 -22.92
C GLU A 10 -23.07 23.22 -21.84
N LEU A 11 -22.28 22.13 -21.83
CA LEU A 11 -22.33 21.13 -20.75
C LEU A 11 -21.90 21.72 -19.40
N LEU A 12 -20.89 22.59 -19.41
CA LEU A 12 -20.42 23.25 -18.18
C LEU A 12 -21.48 24.23 -17.65
N ALA A 13 -22.24 24.88 -18.54
CA ALA A 13 -23.37 25.76 -18.22
C ALA A 13 -24.54 25.03 -17.52
N GLU A 14 -24.68 23.71 -17.70
CA GLU A 14 -25.67 22.92 -16.94
C GLU A 14 -25.38 22.93 -15.43
N LYS A 15 -24.11 22.94 -15.08
CA LYS A 15 -23.64 22.92 -13.69
C LYS A 15 -23.51 24.33 -13.10
N TYR A 16 -23.20 25.32 -13.94
CA TYR A 16 -22.99 26.71 -13.54
C TYR A 16 -23.89 27.59 -14.41
N PRO A 17 -25.19 27.74 -14.02
CA PRO A 17 -26.22 28.25 -14.92
C PRO A 17 -26.12 29.75 -15.23
N ASP A 18 -25.42 30.52 -14.41
CA ASP A 18 -25.32 31.97 -14.52
C ASP A 18 -23.90 32.50 -14.20
N GLU A 19 -23.64 33.79 -14.48
CA GLU A 19 -22.38 34.45 -14.20
C GLU A 19 -22.00 34.39 -12.71
N ALA A 20 -22.95 34.49 -11.80
CA ALA A 20 -22.69 34.50 -10.37
C ALA A 20 -22.17 33.13 -9.89
N ALA A 21 -22.76 32.03 -10.40
CA ALA A 21 -22.31 30.67 -10.11
C ALA A 21 -20.91 30.42 -10.64
N VAL A 22 -20.61 30.87 -11.88
CA VAL A 22 -19.28 30.78 -12.49
C VAL A 22 -18.25 31.58 -11.70
N CYS A 23 -18.55 32.85 -11.37
CA CYS A 23 -17.66 33.71 -10.60
C CYS A 23 -17.39 33.14 -9.20
N SER A 24 -18.42 32.63 -8.53
CA SER A 24 -18.29 32.00 -7.21
C SER A 24 -17.33 30.81 -7.26
N GLU A 25 -17.47 29.94 -8.27
CA GLU A 25 -16.57 28.78 -8.39
C GLU A 25 -15.14 29.19 -8.75
N ILE A 26 -14.94 30.16 -9.65
CA ILE A 26 -13.59 30.68 -9.95
C ILE A 26 -12.91 31.21 -8.68
N ILE A 27 -13.63 32.00 -7.88
CA ILE A 27 -13.12 32.53 -6.62
C ILE A 27 -12.73 31.38 -5.67
N ASN A 28 -13.61 30.38 -5.52
CA ASN A 28 -13.36 29.19 -4.72
C ASN A 28 -12.10 28.44 -5.18
N LEU A 29 -11.99 28.12 -6.47
CA LEU A 29 -10.86 27.37 -7.01
C LEU A 29 -9.54 28.14 -6.89
N ARG A 30 -9.53 29.46 -7.14
CA ARG A 30 -8.35 30.32 -6.95
C ARG A 30 -7.93 30.37 -5.47
N ALA A 31 -8.87 30.41 -4.55
CA ALA A 31 -8.58 30.36 -3.12
C ALA A 31 -7.98 29.02 -2.71
N ILE A 32 -8.46 27.89 -3.29
CA ILE A 32 -7.90 26.55 -3.06
C ILE A 32 -6.45 26.48 -3.52
N LEU A 33 -6.09 27.04 -4.68
CA LEU A 33 -4.70 27.06 -5.17
C LEU A 33 -3.72 27.70 -4.18
N ALA A 34 -4.18 28.67 -3.37
CA ALA A 34 -3.37 29.34 -2.35
C ALA A 34 -3.25 28.58 -1.02
N LEU A 35 -3.91 27.42 -0.87
CA LEU A 35 -3.74 26.58 0.31
C LEU A 35 -2.43 25.79 0.25
N PRO A 36 -1.81 25.48 1.40
CA PRO A 36 -0.64 24.64 1.43
C PRO A 36 -0.91 23.25 0.84
N MET A 37 0.09 22.66 0.20
CA MET A 37 0.08 21.26 -0.19
C MET A 37 -0.26 20.35 1.00
N GLY A 38 -1.09 19.34 0.79
CA GLY A 38 -1.42 18.30 1.75
C GLY A 38 -0.19 17.49 2.20
N THR A 39 -0.37 16.63 3.18
CA THR A 39 0.69 15.71 3.63
C THR A 39 0.45 14.34 3.02
N GLU A 40 1.43 13.82 2.31
CA GLU A 40 1.41 12.49 1.71
C GLU A 40 2.34 11.56 2.48
N HIS A 41 1.89 10.35 2.80
CA HIS A 41 2.68 9.31 3.42
C HIS A 41 2.88 8.15 2.47
N PHE A 42 4.11 7.63 2.43
CA PHE A 42 4.48 6.47 1.62
C PHE A 42 5.02 5.39 2.55
N ILE A 43 4.45 4.21 2.47
CA ILE A 43 4.87 3.00 3.20
C ILE A 43 4.86 1.80 2.26
N SER A 44 5.68 0.80 2.50
CA SER A 44 5.77 -0.40 1.66
C SER A 44 5.98 -1.66 2.49
N ASP A 45 5.85 -2.82 1.84
CA ASP A 45 6.22 -4.13 2.38
C ASP A 45 5.57 -4.43 3.75
N LEU A 46 4.26 -4.24 3.82
CA LEU A 46 3.45 -4.35 5.03
C LEU A 46 3.30 -5.80 5.50
N HIS A 47 3.31 -6.75 4.57
CA HIS A 47 3.37 -8.19 4.81
C HIS A 47 2.45 -8.68 5.95
N GLY A 48 1.20 -8.22 6.00
CA GLY A 48 0.23 -8.67 6.99
C GLY A 48 0.52 -8.31 8.46
N GLU A 49 1.45 -7.39 8.72
CA GLU A 49 1.82 -6.92 10.06
C GLU A 49 0.82 -5.88 10.58
N TYR A 50 -0.42 -6.33 10.78
CA TYR A 50 -1.55 -5.46 11.11
C TYR A 50 -1.32 -4.58 12.33
N ALA A 51 -0.80 -5.11 13.43
CA ALA A 51 -0.71 -4.38 14.70
C ALA A 51 0.22 -3.17 14.59
N ALA A 52 1.42 -3.35 14.02
CA ALA A 52 2.41 -2.30 13.85
C ALA A 52 1.94 -1.26 12.82
N VAL A 53 1.45 -1.72 11.67
CA VAL A 53 0.95 -0.82 10.60
C VAL A 53 -0.25 -0.01 11.08
N ARG A 54 -1.22 -0.64 11.78
CA ARG A 54 -2.36 0.08 12.34
C ARG A 54 -1.94 1.16 13.33
N HIS A 55 -0.93 0.90 14.16
CA HIS A 55 -0.40 1.91 15.08
C HIS A 55 0.21 3.09 14.30
N ILE A 56 1.00 2.82 13.27
CA ILE A 56 1.60 3.85 12.40
C ILE A 56 0.52 4.67 11.67
N LEU A 57 -0.56 4.04 11.22
CA LEU A 57 -1.71 4.75 10.65
C LEU A 57 -2.40 5.62 11.71
N ASN A 58 -2.60 5.10 12.91
CA ASN A 58 -3.27 5.81 14.00
C ASN A 58 -2.46 7.01 14.51
N ASN A 59 -1.12 6.88 14.62
CA ASN A 59 -0.25 7.98 15.04
C ASN A 59 0.18 8.89 13.88
N CYS A 60 -0.28 8.57 12.64
CA CYS A 60 0.12 9.27 11.42
C CYS A 60 1.64 9.35 11.28
N SER A 61 2.32 8.21 11.47
CA SER A 61 3.78 8.11 11.46
C SER A 61 4.47 9.12 12.41
N GLY A 62 3.84 9.40 13.57
CA GLY A 62 4.34 10.32 14.59
C GLY A 62 4.09 11.81 14.28
N VAL A 63 3.36 12.17 13.23
CA VAL A 63 2.98 13.57 12.93
C VAL A 63 2.08 14.14 14.02
N ILE A 64 1.18 13.33 14.57
CA ILE A 64 0.27 13.76 15.64
C ILE A 64 1.08 14.08 16.89
N SER A 65 1.98 13.21 17.32
CA SER A 65 2.85 13.41 18.49
C SER A 65 3.69 14.69 18.36
N GLU A 66 4.36 14.92 17.20
CA GLU A 66 5.12 16.14 16.93
C GLU A 66 4.25 17.40 17.09
N LYS A 67 3.00 17.36 16.67
CA LYS A 67 2.07 18.51 16.77
C LYS A 67 1.55 18.71 18.20
N VAL A 68 1.19 17.64 18.89
CA VAL A 68 0.71 17.68 20.28
C VAL A 68 1.80 18.24 21.19
N MET A 69 3.02 17.71 21.10
CA MET A 69 4.16 18.24 21.88
C MET A 69 4.40 19.72 21.58
N ARG A 70 4.49 20.09 20.31
CA ARG A 70 4.73 21.50 19.95
C ARG A 70 3.66 22.47 20.45
N LEU A 71 2.39 22.06 20.52
CA LEU A 71 1.27 22.94 20.89
C LEU A 71 1.04 22.98 22.40
N PHE A 72 1.27 21.87 23.11
CA PHE A 72 0.74 21.71 24.45
C PHE A 72 1.78 21.33 25.52
N GLU A 73 3.00 20.90 25.15
CA GLU A 73 4.00 20.42 26.13
C GLU A 73 4.28 21.45 27.24
N THR A 74 4.41 22.72 26.88
CA THR A 74 4.65 23.80 27.84
C THR A 74 3.47 24.02 28.80
N GLU A 75 2.23 23.74 28.35
CA GLU A 75 1.00 24.00 29.10
C GLU A 75 0.58 22.82 29.99
N ILE A 76 0.63 21.61 29.43
CA ILE A 76 0.12 20.41 30.14
C ILE A 76 1.20 19.40 30.55
N GLY A 77 2.42 19.57 30.07
CA GLY A 77 3.55 18.67 30.33
C GLY A 77 3.60 17.46 29.42
N GLU A 78 4.79 16.85 29.30
CA GLU A 78 5.09 15.74 28.38
C GLU A 78 4.20 14.52 28.62
N GLU A 79 4.05 14.08 29.87
CA GLU A 79 3.26 12.89 30.24
C GLU A 79 1.80 13.00 29.77
N ARG A 80 1.19 14.16 30.01
CA ARG A 80 -0.20 14.41 29.55
C ARG A 80 -0.30 14.51 28.04
N CYS A 81 0.72 15.02 27.36
CA CYS A 81 0.79 15.02 25.92
C CYS A 81 0.86 13.57 25.37
N ARG A 82 1.66 12.69 25.96
CA ARG A 82 1.73 11.27 25.61
C ARG A 82 0.37 10.58 25.81
N SER A 83 -0.27 10.80 26.97
CA SER A 83 -1.62 10.26 27.26
C SER A 83 -2.66 10.76 26.24
N LEU A 84 -2.59 12.03 25.82
CA LEU A 84 -3.46 12.59 24.78
C LEU A 84 -3.20 11.94 23.41
N CYS A 85 -1.95 11.71 23.06
CA CYS A 85 -1.59 10.98 21.85
C CYS A 85 -2.19 9.57 21.84
N THR A 86 -2.04 8.82 22.92
CA THR A 86 -2.63 7.47 23.07
C THR A 86 -4.16 7.52 22.94
N LEU A 87 -4.80 8.53 23.52
CA LEU A 87 -6.24 8.74 23.37
C LEU A 87 -6.67 9.00 21.92
N ILE A 88 -5.89 9.76 21.16
CA ILE A 88 -6.17 9.99 19.73
C ILE A 88 -5.99 8.69 18.93
N TYR A 89 -4.96 7.88 19.26
CA TYR A 89 -4.66 6.65 18.55
C TYR A 89 -5.68 5.54 18.83
N TYR A 90 -6.11 5.40 20.11
CA TYR A 90 -6.96 4.35 20.62
C TYR A 90 -8.06 4.91 21.55
N PRO A 91 -9.01 5.69 21.03
CA PRO A 91 -9.96 6.43 21.87
C PRO A 91 -10.80 5.52 22.76
N HIS A 92 -11.32 4.41 22.24
CA HIS A 92 -12.18 3.49 23.00
C HIS A 92 -11.42 2.81 24.14
N GLU A 93 -10.25 2.27 23.83
CA GLU A 93 -9.41 1.55 24.78
C GLU A 93 -8.90 2.49 25.87
N LYS A 94 -8.43 3.68 25.50
CA LYS A 94 -7.90 4.66 26.46
C LYS A 94 -8.97 5.24 27.36
N LEU A 95 -10.18 5.54 26.84
CA LEU A 95 -11.30 5.97 27.67
C LEU A 95 -11.74 4.91 28.66
N ASN A 96 -11.69 3.62 28.31
CA ASN A 96 -11.97 2.52 29.24
C ASN A 96 -10.90 2.44 30.33
N ALA A 97 -9.62 2.50 29.97
CA ALA A 97 -8.52 2.51 30.94
C ALA A 97 -8.63 3.71 31.91
N MET A 98 -9.01 4.89 31.42
CA MET A 98 -9.26 6.06 32.27
C MET A 98 -10.43 5.87 33.25
N ARG A 99 -11.50 5.12 32.85
CA ARG A 99 -12.58 4.77 33.78
C ARG A 99 -12.11 3.85 34.90
N GLU A 100 -11.34 2.82 34.54
CA GLU A 100 -10.77 1.87 35.49
C GLU A 100 -9.80 2.56 36.48
N ALA A 101 -9.03 3.53 36.00
CA ALA A 101 -8.12 4.33 36.82
C ALA A 101 -8.83 5.44 37.66
N GLY A 102 -10.14 5.67 37.48
CA GLY A 102 -10.86 6.74 38.14
C GLY A 102 -10.54 8.15 37.59
N GLU A 103 -9.92 8.24 36.42
CA GLU A 103 -9.56 9.49 35.77
C GLU A 103 -10.66 10.03 34.83
N TYR A 104 -11.74 9.29 34.65
CA TYR A 104 -12.87 9.69 33.81
C TYR A 104 -13.77 10.67 34.56
N THR A 105 -13.27 11.89 34.79
CA THR A 105 -13.96 12.95 35.52
C THR A 105 -14.45 14.06 34.59
N HIS A 106 -15.46 14.83 35.01
CA HIS A 106 -16.02 15.92 34.26
C HIS A 106 -14.94 16.95 33.80
N ASP A 107 -14.09 17.39 34.73
CA ASP A 107 -13.04 18.39 34.44
C ASP A 107 -12.00 17.83 33.47
N ARG A 108 -11.65 16.53 33.60
CA ARG A 108 -10.72 15.86 32.71
C ARG A 108 -11.28 15.76 31.29
N LEU A 109 -12.55 15.38 31.14
CA LEU A 109 -13.22 15.30 29.83
C LEU A 109 -13.32 16.67 29.16
N LYS A 110 -13.66 17.73 29.93
CA LYS A 110 -13.71 19.12 29.42
C LYS A 110 -12.32 19.55 28.91
N SER A 111 -11.26 19.26 29.67
CA SER A 111 -9.88 19.56 29.27
C SER A 111 -9.49 18.80 27.99
N ILE A 112 -9.81 17.51 27.88
CA ILE A 112 -9.55 16.69 26.71
C ILE A 112 -10.26 17.24 25.47
N LEU A 113 -11.57 17.50 25.57
CA LEU A 113 -12.36 18.04 24.46
C LEU A 113 -11.81 19.38 23.96
N THR A 114 -11.40 20.26 24.89
CA THR A 114 -10.80 21.55 24.56
C THR A 114 -9.47 21.40 23.84
N THR A 115 -8.62 20.47 24.29
CA THR A 115 -7.30 20.25 23.68
C THR A 115 -7.42 19.59 22.30
N LEU A 116 -8.30 18.57 22.15
CA LEU A 116 -8.56 17.92 20.86
C LEU A 116 -9.15 18.92 19.86
N ARG A 117 -10.08 19.78 20.28
CA ARG A 117 -10.61 20.86 19.45
C ARG A 117 -9.49 21.75 18.90
N THR A 118 -8.62 22.25 19.78
CA THR A 118 -7.51 23.15 19.38
C THR A 118 -6.54 22.47 18.39
N LEU A 119 -6.27 21.18 18.59
CA LEU A 119 -5.46 20.39 17.65
C LEU A 119 -6.16 20.24 16.29
N ALA A 120 -7.44 19.88 16.30
CA ALA A 120 -8.24 19.73 15.08
C ALA A 120 -8.39 21.06 14.32
N GLU A 121 -8.59 22.17 15.00
CA GLU A 121 -8.60 23.53 14.44
C GLU A 121 -7.26 23.86 13.76
N THR A 122 -6.15 23.58 14.43
CA THR A 122 -4.80 23.79 13.87
C THR A 122 -4.57 22.97 12.59
N LEU A 123 -4.99 21.70 12.58
CA LEU A 123 -4.87 20.83 11.40
C LEU A 123 -5.81 21.25 10.27
N SER A 124 -7.02 21.72 10.60
CA SER A 124 -8.02 22.17 9.62
C SER A 124 -7.60 23.41 8.85
N SER A 125 -6.69 24.22 9.39
CA SER A 125 -6.21 25.47 8.76
C SER A 125 -5.59 25.30 7.38
N LYS A 126 -5.22 24.09 6.99
CA LYS A 126 -4.67 23.76 5.67
C LYS A 126 -5.75 23.48 4.60
N TYR A 127 -7.00 23.40 5.00
CA TYR A 127 -8.10 22.94 4.15
C TYR A 127 -9.24 23.97 4.07
N THR A 128 -10.09 23.84 3.06
CA THR A 128 -11.34 24.58 3.02
C THR A 128 -12.32 24.06 4.06
N ARG A 129 -13.20 24.93 4.58
CA ARG A 129 -14.28 24.49 5.48
C ARG A 129 -15.13 23.37 4.89
N SER A 130 -15.44 23.46 3.60
CA SER A 130 -16.21 22.43 2.90
C SER A 130 -15.51 21.07 2.90
N TYR A 131 -14.18 21.05 2.75
CA TYR A 131 -13.40 19.82 2.82
C TYR A 131 -13.47 19.23 4.24
N VAL A 132 -13.20 20.05 5.27
CA VAL A 132 -13.23 19.61 6.68
C VAL A 132 -14.61 19.04 7.05
N ARG A 133 -15.70 19.70 6.64
CA ARG A 133 -17.07 19.22 6.87
C ARG A 133 -17.34 17.83 6.26
N LYS A 134 -16.81 17.55 5.08
CA LYS A 134 -16.95 16.24 4.43
C LYS A 134 -16.21 15.11 5.17
N GLN A 135 -15.21 15.45 5.97
CA GLN A 135 -14.49 14.48 6.81
C GLN A 135 -15.21 14.17 8.13
N MET A 136 -16.19 14.99 8.52
CA MET A 136 -16.94 14.83 9.77
C MET A 136 -17.93 13.67 9.68
N PRO A 137 -18.04 12.82 10.73
CA PRO A 137 -19.11 11.83 10.80
C PRO A 137 -20.49 12.53 10.78
N PRO A 138 -21.44 12.08 9.92
CA PRO A 138 -22.73 12.76 9.77
C PRO A 138 -23.49 12.96 11.09
N LYS A 139 -23.41 12.01 12.01
CA LYS A 139 -24.07 12.03 13.33
C LYS A 139 -23.61 13.22 14.19
N TRP A 140 -22.34 13.59 14.09
CA TRP A 140 -21.71 14.61 14.94
C TRP A 140 -21.29 15.86 14.16
N SER A 141 -21.63 15.97 12.88
CA SER A 141 -21.14 17.04 12.00
C SER A 141 -21.51 18.44 12.51
N PHE A 142 -22.73 18.64 13.04
CA PHE A 142 -23.12 19.91 13.62
C PHE A 142 -22.24 20.30 14.82
N VAL A 143 -22.10 19.38 15.80
CA VAL A 143 -21.33 19.64 17.02
C VAL A 143 -19.88 19.93 16.71
N LEU A 144 -19.29 19.15 15.79
CA LEU A 144 -17.90 19.28 15.38
C LEU A 144 -17.66 20.59 14.59
N ASP A 145 -18.60 20.97 13.73
CA ASP A 145 -18.52 22.22 12.98
C ASP A 145 -18.54 23.43 13.93
N GLU A 146 -19.43 23.45 14.91
CA GLU A 146 -19.48 24.47 15.95
C GLU A 146 -18.18 24.51 16.77
N LEU A 147 -17.69 23.36 17.23
CA LEU A 147 -16.45 23.29 18.01
C LEU A 147 -15.23 23.78 17.23
N LEU A 148 -15.11 23.47 15.93
CA LEU A 148 -13.98 23.89 15.10
C LEU A 148 -14.00 25.36 14.68
N HIS A 149 -15.12 26.04 14.84
CA HIS A 149 -15.26 27.47 14.49
C HIS A 149 -15.24 28.40 15.69
N MET A 150 -14.97 27.89 16.89
CA MET A 150 -14.75 28.72 18.09
C MET A 150 -13.52 29.62 17.91
N GLN A 151 -13.68 30.92 18.19
CA GLN A 151 -12.58 31.88 18.14
C GLN A 151 -12.04 32.17 19.55
N ARG A 152 -10.72 32.43 19.67
CA ARG A 152 -10.08 32.70 20.97
C ARG A 152 -10.53 34.03 21.60
N ASP A 153 -10.89 35.02 20.77
CA ASP A 153 -11.30 36.37 21.18
C ASP A 153 -12.81 36.57 21.01
N GLU A 154 -13.59 35.56 21.38
CA GLU A 154 -15.06 35.61 21.26
C GLU A 154 -15.69 36.60 22.25
N TYR A 155 -16.82 37.20 21.84
CA TYR A 155 -17.66 37.95 22.75
C TYR A 155 -18.22 37.05 23.84
N SER A 156 -18.48 37.59 25.05
CA SER A 156 -18.89 36.85 26.24
C SER A 156 -20.11 35.92 26.05
N ASN A 157 -21.02 36.26 25.16
CA ASN A 157 -22.17 35.44 24.81
C ASN A 157 -21.79 34.21 23.93
N GLN A 158 -20.79 34.33 23.04
CA GLN A 158 -20.28 33.23 22.26
C GLN A 158 -19.48 32.25 23.13
N VAL A 159 -18.65 32.77 24.03
CA VAL A 159 -17.95 31.94 25.04
C VAL A 159 -18.95 31.08 25.83
N ARG A 160 -20.05 31.72 26.31
CA ARG A 160 -21.09 30.99 27.03
C ARG A 160 -21.79 29.94 26.16
N TYR A 161 -22.01 30.21 24.87
CA TYR A 161 -22.62 29.28 23.94
C TYR A 161 -21.75 28.02 23.76
N HIS A 162 -20.47 28.23 23.51
CA HIS A 162 -19.52 27.12 23.31
C HIS A 162 -19.26 26.34 24.59
N ASP A 163 -19.14 27.00 25.73
CA ASP A 163 -19.09 26.32 27.03
C ASP A 163 -20.33 25.45 27.27
N THR A 164 -21.52 25.94 26.88
CA THR A 164 -22.74 25.15 26.98
C THR A 164 -22.72 23.93 26.09
N ILE A 165 -22.12 23.98 24.89
CA ILE A 165 -21.95 22.81 24.02
C ILE A 165 -21.06 21.78 24.72
N LEU A 166 -19.89 22.17 25.26
CA LEU A 166 -18.97 21.26 25.95
C LEU A 166 -19.64 20.61 27.18
N GLU A 167 -20.32 21.40 28.01
CA GLU A 167 -21.08 20.90 29.15
C GLU A 167 -22.20 19.94 28.75
N SER A 168 -22.89 20.23 27.62
CA SER A 168 -23.96 19.38 27.11
C SER A 168 -23.42 18.04 26.58
N ILE A 169 -22.26 18.03 25.93
CA ILE A 169 -21.61 16.80 25.49
C ILE A 169 -21.32 15.87 26.69
N ILE A 170 -20.83 16.43 27.79
CA ILE A 170 -20.48 15.66 28.99
C ILE A 170 -21.75 15.19 29.73
N SER A 171 -22.68 16.14 29.98
CA SER A 171 -23.88 15.84 30.76
C SER A 171 -24.88 14.90 30.09
N THR A 172 -24.89 14.84 28.75
CA THR A 172 -25.71 13.88 27.97
C THR A 172 -25.05 12.53 27.82
N GLY A 173 -23.81 12.35 28.27
CA GLY A 173 -23.05 11.10 28.12
C GLY A 173 -22.48 10.88 26.70
N ALA A 174 -22.41 11.93 25.88
CA ALA A 174 -21.92 11.85 24.50
C ALA A 174 -20.39 12.03 24.39
N ALA A 175 -19.67 12.17 25.49
CA ALA A 175 -18.26 12.51 25.51
C ALA A 175 -17.38 11.49 24.73
N ASP A 176 -17.61 10.20 24.90
CA ASP A 176 -16.85 9.15 24.20
C ASP A 176 -17.00 9.24 22.68
N ASP A 177 -18.24 9.38 22.20
CA ASP A 177 -18.54 9.47 20.76
C ASP A 177 -17.89 10.72 20.15
N VAL A 178 -17.95 11.87 20.85
CA VAL A 178 -17.40 13.14 20.33
C VAL A 178 -15.86 13.12 20.39
N ILE A 179 -15.25 12.57 21.44
CA ILE A 179 -13.79 12.39 21.53
C ILE A 179 -13.30 11.48 20.42
N THR A 180 -14.00 10.36 20.16
CA THR A 180 -13.67 9.45 19.07
C THR A 180 -13.77 10.16 17.72
N ALA A 181 -14.86 10.91 17.49
CA ALA A 181 -15.06 11.65 16.26
C ALA A 181 -14.01 12.75 16.03
N LEU A 182 -13.60 13.48 17.09
CA LEU A 182 -12.49 14.43 17.02
C LEU A 182 -11.16 13.74 16.71
N SER A 183 -10.89 12.60 17.36
CA SER A 183 -9.68 11.80 17.09
C SER A 183 -9.61 11.34 15.64
N ASP A 184 -10.72 10.90 15.07
CA ASP A 184 -10.78 10.48 13.66
C ASP A 184 -10.58 11.66 12.69
N ILE A 185 -11.16 12.83 12.97
CA ILE A 185 -10.91 14.04 12.17
C ILE A 185 -9.43 14.43 12.25
N ILE A 186 -8.83 14.43 13.43
CA ILE A 186 -7.41 14.74 13.62
C ILE A 186 -6.53 13.82 12.75
N LYS A 187 -6.78 12.52 12.75
CA LYS A 187 -6.05 11.55 11.91
C LYS A 187 -6.23 11.85 10.42
N ARG A 188 -7.48 12.07 9.97
CA ARG A 188 -7.80 12.38 8.55
C ARG A 188 -7.24 13.71 8.06
N LEU A 189 -7.10 14.71 8.93
CA LEU A 189 -6.53 16.01 8.59
C LEU A 189 -4.99 16.05 8.74
N ALA A 190 -4.40 15.08 9.45
CA ALA A 190 -2.95 14.97 9.60
C ALA A 190 -2.29 14.41 8.33
N VAL A 191 -2.93 13.44 7.67
CA VAL A 191 -2.48 12.81 6.43
C VAL A 191 -3.54 12.97 5.36
N ASP A 192 -3.20 13.63 4.26
CA ASP A 192 -4.11 13.90 3.17
C ASP A 192 -4.20 12.71 2.21
N LYS A 193 -3.08 12.04 1.95
CA LYS A 193 -2.99 10.90 1.07
C LYS A 193 -2.01 9.84 1.58
N LEU A 194 -2.41 8.59 1.45
CA LEU A 194 -1.61 7.42 1.80
C LEU A 194 -1.26 6.64 0.52
N HIS A 195 0.03 6.40 0.31
CA HIS A 195 0.55 5.57 -0.77
C HIS A 195 1.13 4.28 -0.20
N ILE A 196 0.64 3.14 -0.67
CA ILE A 196 1.18 1.82 -0.33
C ILE A 196 2.01 1.34 -1.51
N VAL A 197 3.32 1.23 -1.33
CA VAL A 197 4.25 0.83 -2.38
C VAL A 197 4.48 -0.69 -2.32
N GLY A 198 3.36 -1.43 -2.35
CA GLY A 198 3.28 -2.88 -2.54
C GLY A 198 3.56 -3.75 -1.32
N ASP A 199 3.39 -5.04 -1.57
CA ASP A 199 3.60 -6.18 -0.67
C ASP A 199 2.78 -6.10 0.64
N ILE A 200 1.46 -6.15 0.47
CA ILE A 200 0.51 -6.21 1.58
C ILE A 200 0.41 -7.63 2.13
N PHE A 201 0.50 -8.64 1.25
CA PHE A 201 0.31 -10.05 1.58
C PHE A 201 1.59 -10.77 1.98
N ASP A 202 1.36 -11.99 2.45
CA ASP A 202 2.34 -13.00 2.85
C ASP A 202 3.22 -12.63 4.06
N ARG A 203 3.87 -13.65 4.63
CA ARG A 203 4.78 -13.61 5.78
C ARG A 203 4.06 -13.36 7.11
N GLY A 204 3.52 -12.17 7.35
CA GLY A 204 2.78 -11.85 8.58
C GLY A 204 1.38 -12.47 8.61
N PRO A 205 0.76 -12.53 9.80
CA PRO A 205 -0.42 -13.37 10.03
C PRO A 205 -1.77 -12.74 9.64
N GLU A 206 -1.86 -11.40 9.47
CA GLU A 206 -3.15 -10.70 9.44
C GLU A 206 -3.37 -9.77 8.23
N PRO A 207 -3.02 -10.16 6.97
CA PRO A 207 -3.21 -9.28 5.82
C PRO A 207 -4.68 -8.93 5.57
N ALA A 208 -5.62 -9.83 5.90
CA ALA A 208 -7.04 -9.56 5.77
C ALA A 208 -7.54 -8.43 6.68
N ARG A 209 -7.07 -8.40 7.96
CA ARG A 209 -7.39 -7.29 8.88
C ARG A 209 -6.72 -5.99 8.46
N LEU A 210 -5.51 -6.10 7.93
CA LEU A 210 -4.79 -4.95 7.40
C LEU A 210 -5.55 -4.33 6.23
N LEU A 211 -6.04 -5.13 5.27
CA LEU A 211 -6.85 -4.67 4.16
C LEU A 211 -8.17 -4.05 4.62
N ASP A 212 -8.87 -4.66 5.59
CA ASP A 212 -10.06 -4.05 6.18
C ASP A 212 -9.76 -2.62 6.70
N ALA A 213 -8.63 -2.41 7.38
CA ALA A 213 -8.23 -1.09 7.86
C ALA A 213 -7.84 -0.12 6.73
N LEU A 214 -7.14 -0.59 5.69
CA LEU A 214 -6.79 0.23 4.52
C LEU A 214 -8.02 0.65 3.71
N MET A 215 -9.05 -0.20 3.63
CA MET A 215 -10.31 0.10 2.96
C MET A 215 -11.10 1.24 3.63
N GLU A 216 -10.86 1.50 4.92
CA GLU A 216 -11.45 2.62 5.65
C GLU A 216 -10.74 3.96 5.38
N HIS A 217 -9.55 3.93 4.76
CA HIS A 217 -8.79 5.14 4.47
C HIS A 217 -9.38 5.88 3.26
N PRO A 218 -9.77 7.17 3.38
CA PRO A 218 -10.55 7.86 2.36
C PRO A 218 -9.77 8.18 1.08
N ASN A 219 -8.46 8.30 1.16
CA ASN A 219 -7.59 8.70 0.04
C ASN A 219 -6.31 7.86 0.03
N ILE A 220 -6.37 6.73 -0.66
CA ILE A 220 -5.31 5.73 -0.72
C ILE A 220 -5.10 5.28 -2.17
N ASP A 221 -3.86 5.00 -2.53
CA ASP A 221 -3.49 4.21 -3.70
C ASP A 221 -2.46 3.13 -3.34
N ILE A 222 -2.34 2.14 -4.22
CA ILE A 222 -1.48 0.97 -4.03
C ILE A 222 -0.69 0.74 -5.32
N GLN A 223 0.63 0.70 -5.25
CA GLN A 223 1.46 0.17 -6.32
C GLN A 223 1.68 -1.31 -6.01
N TRP A 224 1.12 -2.21 -6.85
CA TRP A 224 1.16 -3.64 -6.57
C TRP A 224 2.59 -4.15 -6.39
N GLY A 225 2.81 -4.93 -5.33
CA GLY A 225 4.01 -5.73 -5.14
C GLY A 225 3.89 -7.12 -5.78
N ASN A 226 5.00 -7.85 -5.86
CA ASN A 226 4.97 -9.20 -6.41
C ASN A 226 4.07 -10.15 -5.59
N HIS A 227 4.04 -10.01 -4.26
CA HIS A 227 3.12 -10.79 -3.42
C HIS A 227 1.65 -10.43 -3.68
N ASP A 228 1.34 -9.16 -3.94
CA ASP A 228 -0.02 -8.73 -4.29
C ASP A 228 -0.45 -9.30 -5.67
N ILE A 229 0.45 -9.29 -6.65
CA ILE A 229 0.25 -9.91 -7.98
C ILE A 229 -0.01 -11.41 -7.85
N LEU A 230 0.73 -12.10 -6.99
CA LEU A 230 0.52 -13.52 -6.71
C LEU A 230 -0.90 -13.79 -6.20
N TRP A 231 -1.38 -13.02 -5.21
CA TRP A 231 -2.73 -13.17 -4.65
C TRP A 231 -3.82 -12.75 -5.63
N LEU A 232 -3.62 -11.69 -6.43
CA LEU A 232 -4.52 -11.32 -7.51
C LEU A 232 -4.62 -12.44 -8.56
N GLY A 233 -3.50 -13.04 -8.94
CA GLY A 233 -3.44 -14.18 -9.85
C GLY A 233 -4.17 -15.40 -9.29
N ALA A 234 -3.98 -15.72 -8.02
CA ALA A 234 -4.65 -16.82 -7.34
C ALA A 234 -6.17 -16.61 -7.29
N ALA A 235 -6.63 -15.43 -6.88
CA ALA A 235 -8.05 -15.08 -6.84
C ALA A 235 -8.69 -15.04 -8.24
N SER A 236 -7.93 -14.71 -9.28
CA SER A 236 -8.35 -14.80 -10.68
C SER A 236 -8.44 -16.24 -11.18
N GLY A 237 -7.86 -17.21 -10.45
CA GLY A 237 -7.90 -18.64 -10.76
C GLY A 237 -6.68 -19.16 -11.52
N SER A 238 -5.51 -18.51 -11.43
CA SER A 238 -4.24 -19.05 -11.94
C SER A 238 -3.77 -20.22 -11.09
N PRO A 239 -3.69 -21.46 -11.63
CA PRO A 239 -3.31 -22.64 -10.84
C PRO A 239 -1.91 -22.51 -10.22
N ALA A 240 -0.95 -21.99 -10.98
CA ALA A 240 0.42 -21.82 -10.50
C ALA A 240 0.49 -20.79 -9.35
N CYS A 241 -0.27 -19.68 -9.43
CA CYS A 241 -0.38 -18.71 -8.35
C CYS A 241 -1.07 -19.31 -7.12
N ILE A 242 -2.16 -20.09 -7.30
CA ILE A 242 -2.89 -20.73 -6.20
C ILE A 242 -1.97 -21.66 -5.40
N PHE A 243 -1.25 -22.57 -6.07
CA PHE A 243 -0.37 -23.50 -5.37
C PHE A 243 0.83 -22.82 -4.73
N THR A 244 1.31 -21.72 -5.32
CA THR A 244 2.33 -20.87 -4.69
C THR A 244 1.79 -20.18 -3.42
N VAL A 245 0.56 -19.62 -3.45
CA VAL A 245 -0.10 -19.03 -2.25
C VAL A 245 -0.30 -20.08 -1.16
N LEU A 246 -0.80 -21.27 -1.50
CA LEU A 246 -0.98 -22.36 -0.53
C LEU A 246 0.36 -22.73 0.14
N ARG A 247 1.42 -22.89 -0.66
CA ARG A 247 2.76 -23.21 -0.15
C ARG A 247 3.27 -22.11 0.78
N ILE A 248 3.30 -20.86 0.35
CA ILE A 248 3.80 -19.73 1.15
C ILE A 248 2.98 -19.60 2.45
N SER A 249 1.65 -19.68 2.35
CA SER A 249 0.79 -19.57 3.53
C SER A 249 1.06 -20.67 4.57
N LEU A 250 1.33 -21.91 4.12
CA LEU A 250 1.64 -23.01 5.03
C LEU A 250 3.08 -22.94 5.58
N ASP A 251 4.04 -22.49 4.78
CA ASP A 251 5.44 -22.30 5.21
C ASP A 251 5.53 -21.26 6.35
N TYR A 252 4.77 -20.18 6.25
CA TYR A 252 4.70 -19.13 7.28
C TYR A 252 3.67 -19.40 8.41
N GLY A 253 2.97 -20.56 8.36
CA GLY A 253 1.99 -20.92 9.39
C GLY A 253 0.66 -20.18 9.31
N ASN A 254 0.33 -19.59 8.18
CA ASN A 254 -0.84 -18.74 7.94
C ASN A 254 -2.08 -19.53 7.46
N ALA A 255 -2.22 -20.82 7.80
CA ALA A 255 -3.40 -21.63 7.46
C ALA A 255 -4.73 -20.96 7.89
N ASN A 256 -4.74 -20.27 9.04
CA ASN A 256 -5.90 -19.52 9.53
C ASN A 256 -6.36 -18.42 8.59
N LEU A 257 -5.48 -17.79 7.81
CA LEU A 257 -5.83 -16.81 6.79
C LEU A 257 -6.68 -17.45 5.71
N LEU A 258 -6.24 -18.61 5.18
CA LEU A 258 -6.96 -19.34 4.16
C LEU A 258 -8.32 -19.84 4.68
N GLU A 259 -8.32 -20.62 5.76
CA GLU A 259 -9.51 -21.32 6.23
C GLU A 259 -10.53 -20.40 6.91
N ARG A 260 -10.10 -19.58 7.88
CA ARG A 260 -11.03 -18.79 8.70
C ARG A 260 -11.38 -17.43 8.11
N ARG A 261 -10.46 -16.81 7.38
CA ARG A 261 -10.71 -15.48 6.81
C ARG A 261 -11.27 -15.55 5.40
N TYR A 262 -10.73 -16.46 4.57
CA TYR A 262 -11.13 -16.57 3.18
C TYR A 262 -12.01 -17.78 2.88
N GLY A 263 -12.21 -18.69 3.84
CA GLY A 263 -13.07 -19.87 3.67
C GLY A 263 -12.49 -20.91 2.71
N ILE A 264 -11.18 -20.85 2.44
CA ILE A 264 -10.45 -21.77 1.57
C ILE A 264 -9.96 -22.94 2.42
N THR A 265 -10.71 -24.05 2.41
CA THR A 265 -10.36 -25.23 3.23
C THR A 265 -9.11 -25.93 2.73
N LEU A 266 -8.28 -26.44 3.65
CA LEU A 266 -7.10 -27.24 3.34
C LEU A 266 -7.42 -28.76 3.32
N GLN A 267 -8.65 -29.17 3.60
CA GLN A 267 -9.03 -30.58 3.69
C GLN A 267 -8.77 -31.37 2.38
N PRO A 268 -9.07 -30.86 1.16
CA PRO A 268 -8.76 -31.57 -0.08
C PRO A 268 -7.26 -31.89 -0.23
N LEU A 269 -6.39 -30.95 0.14
CA LEU A 269 -4.94 -31.14 0.14
C LEU A 269 -4.50 -32.22 1.14
N TYR A 270 -5.08 -32.23 2.35
CA TYR A 270 -4.77 -33.25 3.34
C TYR A 270 -5.25 -34.64 2.92
N ASP A 271 -6.40 -34.75 2.26
CA ASP A 271 -6.92 -36.03 1.75
C ASP A 271 -6.08 -36.56 0.59
N PHE A 272 -5.68 -35.68 -0.34
CA PHE A 272 -4.73 -36.00 -1.39
C PHE A 272 -3.38 -36.49 -0.81
N THR A 273 -2.86 -35.75 0.17
CA THR A 273 -1.60 -36.12 0.83
C THR A 273 -1.69 -37.49 1.50
N ARG A 274 -2.79 -37.80 2.20
CA ARG A 274 -2.99 -39.13 2.81
C ARG A 274 -3.02 -40.24 1.77
N LYS A 275 -3.65 -39.98 0.61
CA LYS A 275 -3.75 -40.96 -0.47
C LYS A 275 -2.41 -41.33 -1.06
N TYR A 276 -1.54 -40.36 -1.29
CA TYR A 276 -0.28 -40.58 -2.03
C TYR A 276 0.96 -40.68 -1.14
N TYR A 277 0.95 -40.05 0.05
CA TYR A 277 2.11 -39.95 0.94
C TYR A 277 1.89 -40.61 2.32
N GLY A 278 0.72 -41.21 2.55
CA GLY A 278 0.36 -41.92 3.77
C GLY A 278 -0.26 -41.00 4.83
N GLU A 279 0.52 -40.27 5.60
CA GLU A 279 0.01 -39.32 6.59
C GLU A 279 0.13 -37.88 6.08
N ALA A 280 -0.84 -37.02 6.44
CA ALA A 280 -0.80 -35.59 6.12
C ALA A 280 0.03 -34.83 7.17
N THR A 281 1.29 -35.23 7.35
CA THR A 281 2.26 -34.47 8.14
C THR A 281 2.62 -33.18 7.43
N LYS A 282 3.16 -32.20 8.16
CA LYS A 282 3.62 -30.93 7.58
C LYS A 282 4.62 -31.18 6.43
N GLU A 283 5.55 -32.13 6.62
CA GLU A 283 6.55 -32.51 5.61
C GLU A 283 5.88 -33.07 4.35
N ASN A 284 4.99 -34.07 4.49
CA ASN A 284 4.32 -34.70 3.34
C ASN A 284 3.40 -33.72 2.59
N VAL A 285 2.73 -32.81 3.30
CA VAL A 285 1.94 -31.74 2.69
C VAL A 285 2.83 -30.79 1.88
N SER A 286 3.99 -30.40 2.43
CA SER A 286 4.96 -29.55 1.72
C SER A 286 5.48 -30.24 0.46
N ILE A 287 5.83 -31.54 0.52
CA ILE A 287 6.28 -32.32 -0.65
C ILE A 287 5.17 -32.40 -1.71
N ALA A 288 3.93 -32.66 -1.30
CA ALA A 288 2.79 -32.72 -2.22
C ALA A 288 2.56 -31.37 -2.94
N LEU A 289 2.58 -30.26 -2.17
CA LEU A 289 2.45 -28.91 -2.73
C LEU A 289 3.60 -28.56 -3.67
N ASN A 290 4.83 -28.84 -3.28
CA ASN A 290 6.00 -28.59 -4.13
C ASN A 290 5.92 -29.41 -5.43
N THR A 291 5.55 -30.70 -5.36
CA THR A 291 5.44 -31.57 -6.55
C THR A 291 4.41 -31.02 -7.54
N ILE A 292 3.21 -30.69 -7.07
CA ILE A 292 2.14 -30.13 -7.94
C ILE A 292 2.54 -28.74 -8.42
N GLY A 293 3.09 -27.89 -7.53
CA GLY A 293 3.57 -26.55 -7.86
C GLY A 293 4.61 -26.58 -9.01
N PHE A 294 5.63 -27.41 -8.91
CA PHE A 294 6.67 -27.55 -9.95
C PHE A 294 6.10 -28.04 -11.30
N LYS A 295 5.08 -28.92 -11.27
CA LYS A 295 4.37 -29.33 -12.49
C LYS A 295 3.64 -28.16 -13.12
N LEU A 296 2.89 -27.39 -12.33
CA LEU A 296 2.11 -26.25 -12.80
C LEU A 296 3.02 -25.14 -13.35
N GLU A 297 4.09 -24.78 -12.62
CA GLU A 297 5.10 -23.82 -13.06
C GLU A 297 5.75 -24.25 -14.38
N GLY A 298 6.18 -25.53 -14.47
CA GLY A 298 6.77 -26.08 -15.68
C GLY A 298 5.83 -26.05 -16.88
N ARG A 299 4.53 -26.28 -16.67
CA ARG A 299 3.52 -26.17 -17.74
C ARG A 299 3.35 -24.73 -18.23
N VAL A 300 3.41 -23.73 -17.35
CA VAL A 300 3.42 -22.31 -17.75
C VAL A 300 4.66 -22.02 -18.61
N ILE A 301 5.85 -22.45 -18.17
CA ILE A 301 7.10 -22.25 -18.92
C ILE A 301 7.04 -22.90 -20.30
N GLN A 302 6.52 -24.15 -20.40
CA GLN A 302 6.39 -24.89 -21.66
C GLN A 302 5.41 -24.20 -22.63
N ARG A 303 4.29 -23.64 -22.13
CA ARG A 303 3.34 -22.90 -22.97
C ARG A 303 3.91 -21.55 -23.45
N HIS A 304 4.84 -20.96 -22.68
CA HIS A 304 5.39 -19.65 -22.94
C HIS A 304 6.93 -19.63 -23.02
N PRO A 305 7.55 -20.25 -24.04
CA PRO A 305 9.01 -20.26 -24.19
C PRO A 305 9.63 -18.85 -24.26
N GLY A 306 8.81 -17.85 -24.66
CA GLY A 306 9.20 -16.44 -24.72
C GLY A 306 9.46 -15.78 -23.35
N TYR A 307 9.12 -16.44 -22.24
CA TYR A 307 9.46 -15.97 -20.87
C TYR A 307 10.95 -16.12 -20.53
N GLY A 308 11.72 -16.87 -21.37
CA GLY A 308 13.15 -17.08 -21.13
C GLY A 308 13.47 -17.97 -19.93
N MET A 309 12.47 -18.72 -19.40
CA MET A 309 12.59 -19.49 -18.17
C MET A 309 12.85 -20.99 -18.39
N ASN A 310 13.28 -21.42 -19.57
CA ASN A 310 13.50 -22.85 -19.86
C ASN A 310 14.52 -23.51 -18.93
N SER A 311 15.51 -22.76 -18.41
CA SER A 311 16.47 -23.24 -17.41
C SER A 311 15.78 -23.65 -16.09
N ARG A 312 14.57 -23.15 -15.83
CA ARG A 312 13.74 -23.44 -14.64
C ARG A 312 12.82 -24.66 -14.82
N LEU A 313 12.93 -25.41 -15.94
CA LEU A 313 12.28 -26.72 -16.11
C LEU A 313 13.00 -27.78 -15.28
N MET A 314 12.93 -27.64 -13.94
CA MET A 314 13.77 -28.37 -12.99
C MET A 314 13.48 -29.84 -12.91
N LEU A 315 12.21 -30.28 -13.09
CA LEU A 315 11.86 -31.70 -13.08
C LEU A 315 12.53 -32.50 -14.21
N ASN A 316 12.89 -31.87 -15.34
CA ASN A 316 13.68 -32.49 -16.42
C ASN A 316 15.15 -32.70 -16.04
N ARG A 317 15.63 -32.04 -14.98
CA ARG A 317 17.01 -32.09 -14.49
C ARG A 317 17.17 -33.08 -13.33
N CYS A 318 16.06 -33.70 -12.87
CA CYS A 318 16.06 -34.68 -11.78
C CYS A 318 16.33 -36.11 -12.28
N ASP A 319 17.17 -36.80 -11.55
CA ASP A 319 17.30 -38.26 -11.60
C ASP A 319 16.56 -38.86 -10.38
N PHE A 320 15.30 -39.27 -10.61
CA PHE A 320 14.44 -39.83 -9.56
C PHE A 320 14.84 -41.24 -9.12
N GLU A 321 15.77 -41.91 -9.83
CA GLU A 321 16.31 -43.21 -9.42
C GLU A 321 17.44 -43.06 -8.43
N ASN A 322 18.32 -42.07 -8.68
CA ASN A 322 19.45 -41.79 -7.81
C ASN A 322 19.13 -40.68 -6.80
N ASN A 323 17.92 -40.11 -6.84
CA ASN A 323 17.43 -39.03 -5.99
C ASN A 323 18.34 -37.82 -6.02
N THR A 324 18.69 -37.35 -7.22
CA THR A 324 19.56 -36.19 -7.45
C THR A 324 19.00 -35.22 -8.47
N VAL A 325 19.49 -33.98 -8.46
CA VAL A 325 19.20 -32.94 -9.46
C VAL A 325 20.51 -32.37 -10.01
N ILE A 326 20.54 -32.11 -11.32
CA ILE A 326 21.67 -31.47 -12.00
C ILE A 326 21.41 -29.98 -12.05
N LEU A 327 22.15 -29.21 -11.27
CA LEU A 327 22.19 -27.74 -11.32
C LEU A 327 23.41 -27.30 -12.15
N ASP A 328 23.52 -25.99 -12.40
CA ASP A 328 24.62 -25.46 -13.22
C ASP A 328 25.98 -25.60 -12.50
N GLU A 329 25.97 -25.61 -11.16
CA GLU A 329 27.15 -25.75 -10.31
C GLU A 329 27.54 -27.22 -10.04
N GLY A 330 26.66 -28.19 -10.32
CA GLY A 330 26.93 -29.60 -10.06
C GLY A 330 25.70 -30.47 -9.88
N VAL A 331 25.93 -31.66 -9.28
CA VAL A 331 24.88 -32.63 -8.96
C VAL A 331 24.63 -32.58 -7.44
N TYR A 332 23.38 -32.39 -7.06
CA TYR A 332 22.96 -32.25 -5.67
C TYR A 332 21.93 -33.31 -5.29
N PRO A 333 21.97 -33.86 -4.06
CA PRO A 333 20.94 -34.76 -3.58
C PRO A 333 19.63 -34.03 -3.36
N LEU A 334 18.51 -34.66 -3.69
CA LEU A 334 17.18 -34.22 -3.29
C LEU A 334 16.95 -34.63 -1.83
N ASN A 335 16.29 -33.77 -1.05
CA ASN A 335 16.00 -34.02 0.35
C ASN A 335 14.76 -34.91 0.58
N THR A 336 14.13 -35.37 -0.49
CA THR A 336 13.03 -36.34 -0.45
C THR A 336 13.16 -37.34 -1.60
N ASP A 337 12.78 -38.57 -1.33
CA ASP A 337 12.64 -39.67 -2.31
C ASP A 337 11.16 -39.94 -2.68
N LYS A 338 10.24 -39.14 -2.14
CA LYS A 338 8.79 -39.30 -2.27
C LYS A 338 8.23 -38.57 -3.50
N TRP A 339 8.28 -39.22 -4.66
CA TRP A 339 7.75 -38.69 -5.92
C TRP A 339 6.63 -39.56 -6.51
N PRO A 340 5.56 -39.91 -5.74
CA PRO A 340 4.58 -40.94 -6.14
C PRO A 340 3.74 -40.56 -7.35
N THR A 341 3.63 -39.27 -7.67
CA THR A 341 2.77 -38.77 -8.77
C THR A 341 3.58 -38.32 -10.00
N ILE A 342 4.92 -38.42 -9.97
CA ILE A 342 5.76 -38.05 -11.11
C ILE A 342 5.74 -39.15 -12.17
N ASP A 343 5.27 -38.80 -13.38
CA ASP A 343 5.50 -39.62 -14.58
C ASP A 343 6.90 -39.31 -15.14
N ARG A 344 7.80 -40.29 -15.13
CA ARG A 344 9.19 -40.11 -15.60
C ARG A 344 9.29 -39.79 -17.10
N ARG A 345 8.24 -40.08 -17.90
CA ARG A 345 8.21 -39.79 -19.35
C ARG A 345 7.74 -38.37 -19.63
N ASP A 346 6.86 -37.87 -18.78
CA ASP A 346 6.34 -36.48 -18.82
C ASP A 346 6.20 -35.95 -17.38
N PRO A 347 7.29 -35.46 -16.78
CA PRO A 347 7.31 -35.09 -15.36
C PRO A 347 6.40 -33.88 -15.02
N TYR A 348 5.91 -33.16 -16.02
CA TYR A 348 4.99 -32.06 -15.85
C TYR A 348 3.51 -32.43 -16.04
N SER A 349 3.21 -33.71 -16.42
CA SER A 349 1.82 -34.16 -16.51
C SER A 349 1.19 -34.25 -15.13
N LEU A 350 -0.06 -33.77 -15.02
CA LEU A 350 -0.91 -33.98 -13.85
C LEU A 350 -1.67 -35.29 -14.03
N ASN A 351 -1.75 -36.12 -12.99
CA ASN A 351 -2.68 -37.23 -12.97
C ASN A 351 -4.11 -36.74 -12.68
N ASP A 352 -5.10 -37.63 -12.77
CA ASP A 352 -6.52 -37.25 -12.61
C ASP A 352 -6.81 -36.67 -11.23
N ASP A 353 -6.24 -37.24 -10.15
CA ASP A 353 -6.45 -36.72 -8.78
C ASP A 353 -5.77 -35.37 -8.56
N GLU A 354 -4.60 -35.12 -9.15
CA GLU A 354 -3.95 -33.82 -9.13
C GLU A 354 -4.77 -32.77 -9.90
N LEU A 355 -5.35 -33.16 -11.04
CA LEU A 355 -6.19 -32.29 -11.84
C LEU A 355 -7.48 -31.93 -11.09
N ASP A 356 -8.11 -32.92 -10.43
CA ASP A 356 -9.29 -32.70 -9.60
C ASP A 356 -8.97 -31.75 -8.44
N LEU A 357 -7.85 -31.96 -7.74
CA LEU A 357 -7.42 -31.09 -6.65
C LEU A 357 -7.16 -29.66 -7.13
N VAL A 358 -6.49 -29.49 -8.27
CA VAL A 358 -6.23 -28.17 -8.87
C VAL A 358 -7.55 -27.47 -9.19
N ASN A 359 -8.50 -28.17 -9.81
CA ASN A 359 -9.82 -27.61 -10.15
C ASN A 359 -10.62 -27.23 -8.90
N GLU A 360 -10.55 -28.04 -7.85
CA GLU A 360 -11.21 -27.73 -6.58
C GLU A 360 -10.65 -26.45 -5.97
N TYR A 361 -9.34 -26.25 -5.94
CA TYR A 361 -8.74 -25.00 -5.43
C TYR A 361 -9.02 -23.80 -6.32
N ILE A 362 -9.09 -23.96 -7.65
CA ILE A 362 -9.53 -22.86 -8.53
C ILE A 362 -10.93 -22.38 -8.13
N ASN A 363 -11.86 -23.31 -7.87
CA ASN A 363 -13.21 -22.97 -7.44
C ASN A 363 -13.22 -22.32 -6.05
N LEU A 364 -12.48 -22.89 -5.07
CA LEU A 364 -12.41 -22.34 -3.71
C LEU A 364 -11.89 -20.90 -3.70
N PHE A 365 -10.87 -20.58 -4.48
CA PHE A 365 -10.33 -19.22 -4.58
C PHE A 365 -11.30 -18.27 -5.28
N ARG A 366 -11.95 -18.71 -6.37
CA ARG A 366 -12.93 -17.91 -7.11
C ARG A 366 -14.22 -17.67 -6.36
N ASP A 367 -14.65 -18.60 -5.51
CA ASP A 367 -15.92 -18.51 -4.78
C ASP A 367 -15.78 -17.76 -3.43
N SER A 368 -14.56 -17.46 -2.98
CA SER A 368 -14.29 -16.77 -1.73
C SER A 368 -14.68 -15.29 -1.80
N GLN A 369 -15.88 -14.95 -1.31
CA GLN A 369 -16.38 -13.57 -1.32
C GLN A 369 -15.50 -12.61 -0.53
N SER A 370 -14.93 -13.04 0.61
CA SER A 370 -14.02 -12.22 1.42
C SER A 370 -12.74 -11.91 0.67
N LEU A 371 -12.16 -12.90 -0.02
CA LEU A 371 -10.96 -12.71 -0.84
C LEU A 371 -11.26 -11.74 -1.98
N HIS A 372 -12.36 -11.97 -2.71
CA HIS A 372 -12.74 -11.11 -3.83
C HIS A 372 -12.99 -9.67 -3.40
N ARG A 373 -13.63 -9.42 -2.26
CA ARG A 373 -13.80 -8.06 -1.73
C ARG A 373 -12.46 -7.33 -1.53
N HIS A 374 -11.45 -8.02 -1.03
CA HIS A 374 -10.11 -7.46 -0.84
C HIS A 374 -9.38 -7.26 -2.17
N MET A 375 -9.49 -8.24 -3.09
CA MET A 375 -8.88 -8.13 -4.41
C MET A 375 -9.52 -7.03 -5.26
N ASP A 376 -10.85 -6.88 -5.22
CA ASP A 376 -11.56 -5.77 -5.86
C ASP A 376 -11.05 -4.40 -5.35
N PHE A 377 -10.81 -4.29 -4.06
CA PHE A 377 -10.22 -3.08 -3.49
C PHE A 377 -8.82 -2.81 -4.03
N ILE A 378 -7.91 -3.80 -3.93
CA ILE A 378 -6.53 -3.69 -4.42
C ILE A 378 -6.51 -3.39 -5.93
N TYR A 379 -7.37 -4.04 -6.71
CA TYR A 379 -7.51 -3.79 -8.14
C TYR A 379 -7.98 -2.36 -8.43
N ARG A 380 -9.01 -1.89 -7.70
CA ARG A 380 -9.65 -0.58 -7.94
C ARG A 380 -8.73 0.59 -7.63
N VAL A 381 -7.95 0.52 -6.54
CA VAL A 381 -7.07 1.61 -6.09
C VAL A 381 -5.61 1.38 -6.50
N GLY A 382 -5.33 0.26 -7.18
CA GLY A 382 -3.99 -0.19 -7.50
C GLY A 382 -3.57 0.05 -8.94
N SER A 383 -2.24 0.05 -9.13
CA SER A 383 -1.57 0.14 -10.43
C SER A 383 -0.15 -0.42 -10.34
N THR A 384 0.49 -0.66 -11.49
CA THR A 384 1.89 -1.06 -11.54
C THR A 384 2.81 0.06 -11.06
N TYR A 385 2.49 1.29 -11.39
CA TYR A 385 3.23 2.49 -10.98
C TYR A 385 2.30 3.70 -10.87
N LEU A 386 2.77 4.76 -10.20
CA LEU A 386 2.08 6.05 -10.12
C LEU A 386 3.08 7.19 -10.25
N CYS A 387 2.77 8.19 -11.09
CA CYS A 387 3.43 9.49 -11.07
C CYS A 387 2.54 10.47 -10.27
N CYS A 388 3.07 11.06 -9.21
CA CYS A 388 2.33 11.97 -8.35
C CYS A 388 3.24 13.04 -7.75
N ASN A 389 2.93 14.32 -8.00
CA ASN A 389 3.64 15.48 -7.45
C ASN A 389 5.17 15.44 -7.62
N GLY A 390 5.64 14.97 -8.79
CA GLY A 390 7.05 14.84 -9.10
C GLY A 390 7.70 13.54 -8.59
N ASN A 391 6.93 12.65 -7.98
CA ASN A 391 7.40 11.34 -7.52
C ASN A 391 6.92 10.24 -8.46
N LEU A 392 7.79 9.26 -8.75
CA LEU A 392 7.49 8.02 -9.45
C LEU A 392 7.50 6.88 -8.41
N LEU A 393 6.35 6.23 -8.23
CA LEU A 393 6.16 5.14 -7.29
C LEU A 393 6.03 3.82 -8.05
N TYR A 394 6.78 2.81 -7.67
CA TYR A 394 6.60 1.42 -8.09
C TYR A 394 7.28 0.50 -7.08
N HIS A 395 6.81 -0.75 -6.98
CA HIS A 395 7.28 -1.65 -5.92
C HIS A 395 8.67 -2.24 -6.21
N GLY A 396 8.82 -2.98 -7.31
CA GLY A 396 9.98 -3.83 -7.58
C GLY A 396 11.10 -3.11 -8.34
N CYS A 397 11.10 -3.23 -9.66
CA CYS A 397 12.16 -2.67 -10.51
C CYS A 397 11.64 -2.22 -11.88
N ILE A 398 12.49 -1.53 -12.61
CA ILE A 398 12.35 -1.36 -14.06
C ILE A 398 13.50 -2.15 -14.67
N PRO A 399 13.24 -3.30 -15.34
CA PRO A 399 14.29 -4.19 -15.82
C PRO A 399 15.32 -3.48 -16.71
N MET A 400 16.62 -3.75 -16.43
CA MET A 400 17.77 -3.13 -17.10
C MET A 400 18.75 -4.17 -17.60
N THR A 401 19.59 -3.75 -18.56
CA THR A 401 20.78 -4.47 -19.00
C THR A 401 21.95 -4.16 -18.07
N GLU A 402 23.04 -4.92 -18.18
CA GLU A 402 24.29 -4.70 -17.44
C GLU A 402 24.93 -3.32 -17.74
N ASP A 403 24.59 -2.72 -18.88
CA ASP A 403 25.09 -1.40 -19.30
C ASP A 403 24.22 -0.22 -18.78
N GLY A 404 23.15 -0.53 -18.00
CA GLY A 404 22.24 0.49 -17.44
C GLY A 404 21.20 1.03 -18.42
N GLU A 405 20.96 0.35 -19.54
CA GLU A 405 19.90 0.66 -20.47
C GLU A 405 18.62 -0.13 -20.12
N PHE A 406 17.44 0.31 -20.56
CA PHE A 406 16.21 -0.43 -20.34
C PHE A 406 16.24 -1.78 -21.05
N ALA A 407 16.05 -2.87 -20.32
CA ALA A 407 15.95 -4.22 -20.90
C ALA A 407 14.73 -4.31 -21.81
N ARG A 408 14.90 -4.96 -22.95
CA ARG A 408 13.82 -5.21 -23.92
C ARG A 408 13.24 -6.60 -23.68
N VAL A 409 11.99 -6.65 -23.26
CA VAL A 409 11.26 -7.90 -22.95
C VAL A 409 10.22 -8.15 -24.03
N ARG A 410 10.11 -9.39 -24.51
CA ARG A 410 9.19 -9.76 -25.58
C ARG A 410 8.00 -10.55 -25.05
N HIS A 411 6.79 -9.99 -25.18
CA HIS A 411 5.56 -10.67 -24.84
C HIS A 411 4.58 -10.63 -26.03
N GLY A 412 3.94 -11.76 -26.32
CA GLY A 412 2.96 -11.84 -27.42
C GLY A 412 3.50 -11.40 -28.79
N GLY A 413 4.82 -11.53 -29.01
CA GLY A 413 5.46 -11.07 -30.25
C GLY A 413 5.86 -9.58 -30.27
N VAL A 414 5.46 -8.79 -29.29
CA VAL A 414 5.75 -7.35 -29.15
C VAL A 414 6.89 -7.12 -28.17
N TRP A 415 7.75 -6.14 -28.44
CA TRP A 415 8.83 -5.73 -27.54
C TRP A 415 8.38 -4.57 -26.66
N TYR A 416 8.66 -4.69 -25.35
CA TYR A 416 8.38 -3.69 -24.34
C TYR A 416 9.67 -3.35 -23.58
N SER A 417 9.78 -2.12 -23.07
CA SER A 417 10.90 -1.68 -22.22
C SER A 417 10.47 -0.46 -21.40
N GLY A 418 11.13 -0.19 -20.29
CA GLY A 418 10.86 0.97 -19.46
C GLY A 418 9.37 1.14 -19.16
N LYS A 419 8.84 2.34 -19.40
CA LYS A 419 7.43 2.68 -19.17
C LYS A 419 6.46 1.76 -19.94
N SER A 420 6.77 1.39 -21.18
CA SER A 420 5.88 0.54 -21.97
C SER A 420 5.73 -0.88 -21.39
N LEU A 421 6.76 -1.42 -20.70
CA LEU A 421 6.67 -2.67 -19.99
C LEU A 421 5.77 -2.56 -18.75
N MET A 422 5.87 -1.45 -18.02
CA MET A 422 5.01 -1.17 -16.87
C MET A 422 3.54 -1.05 -17.30
N ASP A 423 3.26 -0.31 -18.38
CA ASP A 423 1.92 -0.14 -18.94
C ASP A 423 1.34 -1.49 -19.43
N TYR A 424 2.17 -2.33 -20.06
CA TYR A 424 1.78 -3.68 -20.49
C TYR A 424 1.43 -4.56 -19.26
N SER A 425 2.26 -4.53 -18.22
CA SER A 425 2.04 -5.30 -17.00
C SER A 425 0.73 -4.88 -16.31
N ASP A 426 0.44 -3.57 -16.23
CA ASP A 426 -0.82 -3.03 -15.71
C ASP A 426 -2.04 -3.57 -16.49
N MET A 427 -1.93 -3.56 -17.83
CA MET A 427 -2.98 -4.09 -18.70
C MET A 427 -3.19 -5.60 -18.48
N VAL A 428 -2.13 -6.39 -18.33
CA VAL A 428 -2.23 -7.83 -18.09
C VAL A 428 -2.93 -8.13 -16.77
N VAL A 429 -2.54 -7.46 -15.68
CA VAL A 429 -3.18 -7.62 -14.37
C VAL A 429 -4.68 -7.31 -14.47
N LYS A 430 -5.04 -6.21 -15.12
CA LYS A 430 -6.43 -5.81 -15.34
C LYS A 430 -7.22 -6.79 -16.19
N ASN A 431 -6.60 -7.35 -17.23
CA ASN A 431 -7.23 -8.36 -18.07
C ASN A 431 -7.41 -9.70 -17.34
N ALA A 432 -6.41 -10.15 -16.58
CA ALA A 432 -6.48 -11.39 -15.80
C ALA A 432 -7.67 -11.35 -14.83
N TRP A 433 -7.84 -10.23 -14.12
CA TRP A 433 -8.96 -10.03 -13.19
C TRP A 433 -10.33 -9.95 -13.89
N ALA A 434 -10.42 -9.20 -15.00
CA ALA A 434 -11.70 -8.95 -15.66
C ALA A 434 -12.17 -10.10 -16.57
N LYS A 435 -11.26 -10.87 -17.19
CA LYS A 435 -11.59 -11.83 -18.25
C LYS A 435 -11.20 -13.26 -17.93
N HIS A 436 -10.32 -13.51 -16.96
CA HIS A 436 -9.78 -14.83 -16.62
C HIS A 436 -9.17 -15.58 -17.83
N ASP A 437 -8.54 -14.84 -18.76
CA ASP A 437 -7.89 -15.41 -19.94
C ASP A 437 -6.65 -16.22 -19.54
N GLU A 438 -6.50 -17.44 -20.05
CA GLU A 438 -5.43 -18.39 -19.66
C GLU A 438 -4.03 -17.75 -19.83
N SER A 439 -3.80 -17.06 -20.94
CA SER A 439 -2.50 -16.42 -21.18
C SER A 439 -2.22 -15.29 -20.19
N ALA A 440 -3.25 -14.52 -19.80
CA ALA A 440 -3.13 -13.49 -18.77
C ALA A 440 -2.91 -14.09 -17.38
N LEU A 441 -3.58 -15.22 -17.07
CA LEU A 441 -3.38 -15.95 -15.80
C LEU A 441 -1.96 -16.54 -15.70
N ASP A 442 -1.43 -17.10 -16.80
CA ASP A 442 -0.04 -17.56 -16.85
C ASP A 442 0.95 -16.40 -16.69
N MET A 443 0.64 -15.24 -17.28
CA MET A 443 1.47 -14.05 -17.13
C MET A 443 1.47 -13.52 -15.70
N MET A 444 0.38 -13.66 -14.92
CA MET A 444 0.37 -13.31 -13.49
C MET A 444 1.43 -14.09 -12.71
N TRP A 445 1.59 -15.39 -13.00
CA TRP A 445 2.65 -16.19 -12.39
C TRP A 445 4.05 -15.69 -12.81
N TYR A 446 4.24 -15.37 -14.11
CA TYR A 446 5.51 -14.79 -14.57
C TYR A 446 5.80 -13.45 -13.89
N LEU A 447 4.81 -12.58 -13.75
CA LEU A 447 4.97 -11.29 -13.07
C LEU A 447 5.34 -11.46 -11.59
N TRP A 448 4.92 -12.55 -10.96
CA TRP A 448 5.32 -12.91 -9.60
C TRP A 448 6.83 -13.22 -9.49
N CYS A 449 7.41 -14.01 -10.40
CA CYS A 449 8.72 -14.63 -10.20
C CYS A 449 9.72 -14.46 -11.36
N GLY A 450 9.35 -13.79 -12.46
CA GLY A 450 10.21 -13.61 -13.62
C GLY A 450 11.36 -12.64 -13.39
N ASN A 451 12.54 -12.93 -13.95
CA ASN A 451 13.72 -12.05 -13.81
C ASN A 451 13.48 -10.63 -14.37
N ASP A 452 12.78 -10.55 -15.50
CA ASP A 452 12.45 -9.28 -16.15
C ASP A 452 11.04 -8.78 -15.80
N SER A 453 10.49 -9.29 -14.69
CA SER A 453 9.25 -8.77 -14.14
C SER A 453 9.50 -7.44 -13.42
N PRO A 454 8.68 -6.41 -13.67
CA PRO A 454 8.80 -5.15 -12.94
C PRO A 454 8.42 -5.24 -11.47
N PHE A 455 7.81 -6.35 -11.04
CA PHE A 455 7.41 -6.56 -9.64
C PHE A 455 8.48 -7.26 -8.82
N SER A 456 9.23 -8.22 -9.40
CA SER A 456 10.22 -9.01 -8.65
C SER A 456 11.67 -8.72 -9.07
N GLY A 457 11.97 -8.69 -10.37
CA GLY A 457 13.32 -8.52 -10.89
C GLY A 457 14.33 -9.52 -10.33
N ARG A 458 13.91 -10.77 -10.13
CA ARG A 458 14.77 -11.87 -9.61
C ARG A 458 14.43 -13.18 -10.28
N VAL A 459 15.44 -14.04 -10.39
CA VAL A 459 15.22 -15.45 -10.74
C VAL A 459 14.95 -16.22 -9.45
N PHE A 460 13.71 -16.66 -9.26
CA PHE A 460 13.33 -17.41 -8.05
C PHE A 460 13.86 -18.85 -8.12
N HIS A 461 14.52 -19.30 -7.04
CA HIS A 461 15.01 -20.64 -6.84
C HIS A 461 14.05 -21.47 -5.96
N THR A 462 12.76 -21.46 -6.34
CA THR A 462 11.69 -22.14 -5.59
C THR A 462 11.95 -23.63 -5.46
N PHE A 463 12.44 -24.28 -6.54
CA PHE A 463 12.73 -25.71 -6.54
C PHE A 463 13.88 -26.02 -5.59
N GLU A 464 15.00 -25.32 -5.70
CA GLU A 464 16.20 -25.52 -4.87
C GLU A 464 15.86 -25.34 -3.40
N ARG A 465 15.16 -24.27 -3.04
CA ARG A 465 14.73 -24.02 -1.64
C ARG A 465 13.76 -25.06 -1.11
N GLY A 466 12.97 -25.70 -2.01
CA GLY A 466 11.97 -26.68 -1.62
C GLY A 466 12.51 -28.09 -1.42
N VAL A 467 13.55 -28.47 -2.19
CA VAL A 467 13.97 -29.88 -2.27
C VAL A 467 15.48 -30.13 -2.31
N VAL A 468 16.31 -29.09 -2.11
CA VAL A 468 17.77 -29.20 -1.99
C VAL A 468 18.22 -28.53 -0.69
N ASP A 469 18.92 -29.26 0.20
CA ASP A 469 19.34 -28.73 1.50
C ASP A 469 20.60 -27.85 1.43
N ASP A 470 21.32 -27.88 0.32
CA ASP A 470 22.51 -27.04 0.15
C ASP A 470 22.14 -25.58 -0.12
N GLU A 471 22.26 -24.74 0.92
CA GLU A 471 21.92 -23.32 0.88
C GLU A 471 22.71 -22.52 -0.17
N SER A 472 23.86 -23.03 -0.66
CA SER A 472 24.62 -22.38 -1.72
C SER A 472 23.83 -22.29 -3.03
N THR A 473 22.88 -23.21 -3.25
CA THR A 473 22.00 -23.26 -4.43
C THR A 473 20.82 -22.28 -4.36
N TRP A 474 20.59 -21.67 -3.19
CA TRP A 474 19.43 -20.79 -2.95
C TRP A 474 19.64 -19.33 -3.34
N ALA A 475 20.84 -18.98 -3.83
CA ALA A 475 21.13 -17.61 -4.26
C ALA A 475 20.29 -17.25 -5.50
N GLU A 476 19.51 -16.19 -5.39
CA GLU A 476 18.62 -15.72 -6.45
C GLU A 476 19.26 -14.52 -7.18
N PRO A 477 19.69 -14.71 -8.45
CA PRO A 477 20.22 -13.62 -9.26
C PRO A 477 19.21 -12.47 -9.39
N LYS A 478 19.72 -11.25 -9.22
CA LYS A 478 18.91 -10.04 -9.35
C LYS A 478 19.08 -9.39 -10.71
N ASN A 479 18.03 -8.74 -11.19
CA ASN A 479 18.12 -7.89 -12.38
C ASN A 479 19.16 -6.77 -12.16
N PRO A 480 19.94 -6.38 -13.18
CA PRO A 480 20.95 -5.33 -13.09
C PRO A 480 20.45 -3.98 -12.53
N TYR A 481 19.15 -3.68 -12.63
CA TYR A 481 18.51 -2.51 -12.02
C TYR A 481 19.00 -2.26 -10.58
N PHE A 482 19.07 -3.29 -9.76
CA PHE A 482 19.45 -3.17 -8.35
C PHE A 482 20.92 -2.74 -8.11
N SER A 483 21.76 -2.78 -9.13
CA SER A 483 23.14 -2.29 -9.07
C SER A 483 23.27 -0.80 -9.40
N PHE A 484 22.23 -0.20 -10.02
CA PHE A 484 22.23 1.20 -10.45
C PHE A 484 21.58 2.19 -9.47
N TRP A 485 21.22 1.75 -8.28
CA TRP A 485 20.54 2.59 -7.28
C TRP A 485 21.30 3.85 -6.85
N GLU A 486 22.63 3.85 -6.96
CA GLU A 486 23.48 5.00 -6.64
C GLU A 486 23.83 5.84 -7.88
N ASP A 487 23.42 5.42 -9.08
CA ASP A 487 23.74 6.13 -10.32
C ASP A 487 22.65 7.17 -10.64
N GLU A 488 22.99 8.45 -10.37
CA GLU A 488 22.08 9.57 -10.62
C GLU A 488 21.67 9.71 -12.09
N LYS A 489 22.52 9.29 -13.05
CA LYS A 489 22.21 9.38 -14.48
C LYS A 489 21.14 8.36 -14.86
N VAL A 490 21.27 7.13 -14.37
CA VAL A 490 20.28 6.07 -14.60
C VAL A 490 18.96 6.44 -13.93
N VAL A 491 18.97 6.94 -12.71
CA VAL A 491 17.77 7.41 -12.01
C VAL A 491 17.11 8.57 -12.77
N GLY A 492 17.90 9.55 -13.27
CA GLY A 492 17.40 10.65 -14.10
C GLY A 492 16.82 10.18 -15.45
N MET A 493 17.44 9.16 -16.08
CA MET A 493 16.90 8.53 -17.29
C MET A 493 15.53 7.89 -17.03
N ILE A 494 15.38 7.17 -15.91
CA ILE A 494 14.10 6.59 -15.51
C ILE A 494 13.04 7.68 -15.32
N LEU A 495 13.33 8.73 -14.56
CA LEU A 495 12.39 9.83 -14.34
C LEU A 495 11.94 10.46 -15.67
N SER A 496 12.88 10.69 -16.59
CA SER A 496 12.61 11.24 -17.92
C SER A 496 11.70 10.34 -18.75
N GLU A 497 11.88 9.02 -18.70
CA GLU A 497 11.04 8.02 -19.40
C GLU A 497 9.56 8.11 -18.95
N PHE A 498 9.31 8.45 -17.69
CA PHE A 498 7.97 8.65 -17.13
C PHE A 498 7.47 10.11 -17.23
N GLY A 499 8.21 10.98 -17.90
CA GLY A 499 7.84 12.38 -18.12
C GLY A 499 8.00 13.26 -16.87
N LEU A 500 8.83 12.84 -15.93
CA LEU A 500 9.18 13.59 -14.72
C LEU A 500 10.50 14.34 -14.90
N ASP A 501 10.71 15.36 -14.07
CA ASP A 501 11.95 16.14 -14.05
C ASP A 501 13.12 15.29 -13.54
N PRO A 502 14.18 15.04 -14.34
CA PRO A 502 15.31 14.23 -13.92
C PRO A 502 16.16 14.86 -12.81
N GLU A 503 16.04 16.17 -12.59
CA GLU A 503 16.82 16.89 -11.57
C GLU A 503 16.08 17.00 -10.24
N ASN A 504 14.76 17.21 -10.28
CA ASN A 504 13.95 17.49 -9.09
C ASN A 504 12.89 16.41 -8.81
N GLY A 505 12.80 15.38 -9.64
CA GLY A 505 11.90 14.25 -9.43
C GLY A 505 12.51 13.20 -8.50
N HIS A 506 11.66 12.36 -7.93
CA HIS A 506 12.08 11.27 -7.05
C HIS A 506 11.48 9.95 -7.47
N ILE A 507 12.21 8.87 -7.19
CA ILE A 507 11.70 7.50 -7.26
C ILE A 507 11.49 7.00 -5.84
N ILE A 508 10.33 6.37 -5.57
CA ILE A 508 10.00 5.74 -4.30
C ILE A 508 9.72 4.26 -4.54
N ASN A 509 10.54 3.41 -3.93
CA ASN A 509 10.65 1.98 -4.23
C ASN A 509 10.59 1.14 -2.94
N GLY A 510 10.02 -0.08 -3.03
CA GLY A 510 9.98 -1.08 -1.96
C GLY A 510 10.84 -2.31 -2.24
N HIS A 511 10.32 -3.51 -1.89
CA HIS A 511 10.74 -4.84 -2.33
C HIS A 511 12.09 -5.37 -1.79
N THR A 512 13.08 -4.52 -1.56
CA THR A 512 14.39 -4.97 -1.09
C THR A 512 14.69 -4.32 0.25
N PRO A 513 14.68 -5.10 1.35
CA PRO A 513 14.88 -4.54 2.69
C PRO A 513 16.23 -3.85 2.86
N VAL A 514 16.19 -2.61 3.35
CA VAL A 514 17.36 -1.81 3.69
C VAL A 514 18.02 -2.39 4.94
N LYS A 515 19.29 -2.77 4.85
CA LYS A 515 20.07 -3.35 5.96
C LYS A 515 20.65 -2.26 6.86
N ALA A 516 19.78 -1.50 7.56
CA ALA A 516 20.18 -0.37 8.39
C ALA A 516 21.23 -0.76 9.46
N LYS A 517 21.14 -1.97 10.05
CA LYS A 517 22.21 -2.50 10.95
C LYS A 517 23.59 -2.58 10.30
N LYS A 518 23.66 -2.70 8.98
CA LYS A 518 24.93 -2.71 8.23
C LYS A 518 25.32 -1.34 7.69
N GLY A 519 24.62 -0.27 8.12
CA GLY A 519 24.87 1.10 7.69
C GLY A 519 24.32 1.44 6.31
N GLU A 520 23.44 0.61 5.74
CA GLU A 520 22.80 0.92 4.45
C GLU A 520 21.80 2.07 4.62
N SER A 521 21.88 3.06 3.73
CA SER A 521 20.94 4.19 3.70
C SER A 521 19.73 3.89 2.82
N PRO A 522 18.50 4.25 3.24
CA PRO A 522 17.33 4.22 2.39
C PRO A 522 17.33 5.30 1.30
N VAL A 523 18.22 6.28 1.40
CA VAL A 523 18.36 7.40 0.46
C VAL A 523 19.51 7.10 -0.49
N LYS A 524 19.23 7.07 -1.78
CA LYS A 524 20.11 6.68 -2.87
C LYS A 524 20.22 7.78 -3.93
N ALA A 525 21.17 7.66 -4.86
CA ALA A 525 21.36 8.57 -6.00
C ALA A 525 21.25 10.05 -5.60
N GLY A 526 22.03 10.47 -4.60
CA GLY A 526 22.05 11.87 -4.15
C GLY A 526 20.72 12.42 -3.62
N GLY A 527 19.75 11.54 -3.26
CA GLY A 527 18.41 11.93 -2.79
C GLY A 527 17.31 11.79 -3.84
N LYS A 528 17.61 11.27 -5.03
CA LYS A 528 16.63 11.07 -6.12
C LYS A 528 15.91 9.72 -6.03
N LEU A 529 16.41 8.74 -5.26
CA LEU A 529 15.79 7.43 -5.07
C LEU A 529 15.66 7.11 -3.59
N PHE A 530 14.48 6.67 -3.18
CA PHE A 530 14.14 6.24 -1.82
C PHE A 530 13.74 4.78 -1.82
N ILE A 531 14.43 3.95 -1.03
CA ILE A 531 14.05 2.57 -0.74
C ILE A 531 13.39 2.56 0.61
N ILE A 532 12.06 2.35 0.65
CA ILE A 532 11.27 2.45 1.89
C ILE A 532 10.89 1.10 2.48
N ASP A 533 11.41 -0.02 1.95
CA ASP A 533 11.30 -1.33 2.59
C ASP A 533 12.22 -1.38 3.81
N GLY A 534 11.63 -1.26 4.98
CA GLY A 534 12.31 -1.35 6.27
C GLY A 534 12.14 -2.69 6.96
N GLY A 535 11.39 -3.63 6.34
CA GLY A 535 11.12 -4.95 6.91
C GLY A 535 10.14 -4.89 8.09
N PHE A 536 8.88 -4.50 7.86
CA PHE A 536 7.80 -4.56 8.85
C PHE A 536 7.66 -5.96 9.45
N CYS A 537 7.84 -7.00 8.63
CA CYS A 537 7.79 -8.38 9.06
C CYS A 537 8.84 -8.67 10.14
N GLU A 538 8.41 -9.25 11.25
CA GLU A 538 9.28 -9.59 12.41
C GLU A 538 10.51 -10.41 12.00
N ALA A 539 10.37 -11.30 11.02
CA ALA A 539 11.47 -12.11 10.50
C ALA A 539 12.64 -11.27 9.95
N TYR A 540 12.35 -10.10 9.37
CA TYR A 540 13.37 -9.20 8.82
C TYR A 540 13.96 -8.23 9.83
N GLN A 541 13.26 -7.87 10.89
CA GLN A 541 13.71 -6.91 11.90
C GLN A 541 15.05 -7.30 12.55
N LYS A 542 15.33 -8.61 12.63
CA LYS A 542 16.65 -9.12 13.09
C LYS A 542 17.78 -8.69 12.16
N THR A 543 17.52 -8.58 10.87
CA THR A 543 18.49 -8.24 9.82
C THR A 543 18.53 -6.74 9.54
N THR A 544 17.37 -6.09 9.45
CA THR A 544 17.24 -4.66 9.15
C THR A 544 17.55 -3.80 10.37
N GLY A 545 17.10 -4.22 11.55
CA GLY A 545 17.28 -3.48 12.81
C GLY A 545 16.20 -2.43 13.08
N ILE A 546 15.24 -2.30 12.18
CA ILE A 546 14.09 -1.41 12.25
C ILE A 546 12.82 -2.19 11.87
N ALA A 547 11.67 -1.58 12.10
CA ALA A 547 10.36 -2.14 11.80
C ALA A 547 9.61 -1.30 10.76
N GLY A 548 10.28 -0.86 9.71
CA GLY A 548 9.69 -0.15 8.60
C GLY A 548 10.15 1.29 8.45
N TYR A 549 9.89 1.85 7.28
CA TYR A 549 10.04 3.26 6.98
C TYR A 549 8.70 3.90 6.63
N THR A 550 8.56 5.19 6.95
CA THR A 550 7.59 6.08 6.31
C THR A 550 8.32 7.24 5.67
N LEU A 551 8.12 7.47 4.38
CA LEU A 551 8.48 8.72 3.75
C LEU A 551 7.29 9.68 3.90
N VAL A 552 7.55 10.90 4.37
CA VAL A 552 6.56 11.96 4.59
C VAL A 552 6.88 13.10 3.65
N PHE A 553 5.99 13.40 2.73
CA PHE A 553 6.06 14.50 1.79
C PHE A 553 5.01 15.56 2.14
N ASN A 554 5.42 16.79 2.35
CA ASN A 554 4.52 17.87 2.70
C ASN A 554 4.98 19.21 2.11
N SER A 555 4.27 20.29 2.43
CA SER A 555 4.54 21.63 1.90
C SER A 555 5.94 22.20 2.22
N HIS A 556 6.72 21.55 3.08
CA HIS A 556 8.06 21.98 3.49
C HIS A 556 9.20 21.10 2.94
N GLY A 557 8.90 19.93 2.39
CA GLY A 557 9.89 18.99 1.84
C GLY A 557 9.60 17.53 2.14
N LEU A 558 10.65 16.70 2.03
CA LEU A 558 10.62 15.27 2.27
C LEU A 558 11.38 14.92 3.55
N LYS A 559 10.81 14.00 4.32
CA LYS A 559 11.33 13.48 5.57
C LYS A 559 11.17 11.96 5.57
N ILE A 560 12.22 11.20 5.86
CA ILE A 560 12.12 9.77 6.09
C ILE A 560 12.11 9.48 7.58
N LYS A 561 11.22 8.58 8.02
CA LYS A 561 11.11 8.12 9.40
C LYS A 561 11.39 6.63 9.46
N ALA A 562 12.38 6.23 10.24
CA ALA A 562 12.68 4.84 10.56
C ALA A 562 11.96 4.48 11.87
N HIS A 563 11.11 3.47 11.83
CA HIS A 563 10.33 3.02 12.98
C HIS A 563 11.05 1.90 13.73
N LYS A 564 11.06 1.97 15.07
CA LYS A 564 11.47 0.85 15.89
C LYS A 564 10.35 -0.20 16.02
N PRO A 565 10.64 -1.43 16.45
CA PRO A 565 9.62 -2.45 16.68
C PRO A 565 8.50 -1.97 17.60
N PHE A 566 7.26 -2.33 17.27
CA PHE A 566 6.09 -2.00 18.07
C PHE A 566 5.93 -2.98 19.23
N GLU A 567 5.85 -2.47 20.47
CA GLU A 567 5.73 -3.27 21.68
C GLU A 567 4.30 -3.82 21.92
N GLY A 568 3.35 -3.41 21.10
CA GLY A 568 1.97 -3.86 21.13
C GLY A 568 0.98 -2.83 21.68
N VAL A 569 -0.31 -3.08 21.41
CA VAL A 569 -1.40 -2.16 21.79
C VAL A 569 -1.54 -2.04 23.30
N ALA A 570 -1.28 -3.11 24.07
CA ALA A 570 -1.35 -3.06 25.52
C ALA A 570 -0.33 -2.07 26.11
N ALA A 571 0.94 -2.15 25.71
CA ALA A 571 1.97 -1.20 26.13
C ALA A 571 1.63 0.25 25.71
N ALA A 572 1.06 0.43 24.52
CA ALA A 572 0.61 1.75 24.08
C ALA A 572 -0.48 2.34 24.97
N ILE A 573 -1.41 1.52 25.49
CA ILE A 573 -2.53 1.98 26.34
C ILE A 573 -2.08 2.20 27.78
N ASP A 574 -1.34 1.22 28.35
CA ASP A 574 -0.99 1.19 29.76
C ASP A 574 0.15 2.17 30.10
N ASP A 575 1.19 2.19 29.27
CA ASP A 575 2.41 2.98 29.49
C ASP A 575 2.46 4.25 28.65
N ASN A 576 1.44 4.53 27.82
CA ASN A 576 1.46 5.57 26.77
C ASN A 576 2.68 5.45 25.85
N ALA A 577 3.10 4.20 25.56
CA ALA A 577 4.21 3.93 24.68
C ALA A 577 3.81 4.22 23.21
N ASP A 578 4.69 4.90 22.48
CA ASP A 578 4.56 5.13 21.04
C ASP A 578 5.69 4.42 20.32
N ILE A 579 5.55 4.17 19.02
CA ILE A 579 6.67 3.70 18.21
C ILE A 579 7.72 4.82 18.15
N GLU A 580 8.89 4.56 18.72
CA GLU A 580 10.01 5.46 18.56
C GLU A 580 10.40 5.51 17.07
N SER A 581 10.54 6.73 16.55
CA SER A 581 10.90 6.94 15.15
C SER A 581 12.02 7.95 15.03
N GLU A 582 13.07 7.58 14.31
CA GLU A 582 14.14 8.50 13.96
C GLU A 582 13.80 9.19 12.63
N ALA A 583 13.70 10.52 12.66
CA ALA A 583 13.36 11.31 11.51
C ALA A 583 14.58 11.99 10.92
N VAL A 584 14.80 11.80 9.62
CA VAL A 584 15.85 12.48 8.86
C VAL A 584 15.21 13.35 7.79
N GLN A 585 15.52 14.66 7.79
CA GLN A 585 15.13 15.57 6.72
C GLN A 585 16.00 15.27 5.49
N VAL A 586 15.37 14.83 4.40
CA VAL A 586 16.09 14.50 3.17
C VAL A 586 16.14 15.70 2.24
N GLU A 587 15.01 16.34 2.05
CA GLU A 587 14.91 17.55 1.24
C GLU A 587 14.10 18.63 1.97
N ARG A 588 14.53 19.86 1.86
CA ARG A 588 13.80 21.02 2.35
C ARG A 588 13.59 22.02 1.22
N PHE A 589 12.34 22.36 0.97
CA PHE A 589 12.01 23.34 -0.06
C PHE A 589 12.43 24.75 0.38
N GLU A 590 12.99 25.51 -0.56
CA GLU A 590 13.36 26.91 -0.33
C GLU A 590 12.13 27.77 0.02
N ARG A 591 11.00 27.49 -0.66
CA ARG A 591 9.70 28.09 -0.34
C ARG A 591 8.66 27.00 -0.05
N ARG A 592 7.70 27.33 0.79
CA ARG A 592 6.56 26.45 1.05
C ARG A 592 5.81 26.13 -0.25
N ARG A 593 5.52 24.86 -0.52
CA ARG A 593 4.68 24.44 -1.65
C ARG A 593 3.20 24.62 -1.34
N TYR A 594 2.46 25.04 -2.35
CA TYR A 594 1.01 25.23 -2.30
C TYR A 594 0.32 24.22 -3.23
N ILE A 595 -1.01 24.12 -3.19
CA ILE A 595 -1.78 23.27 -4.12
C ILE A 595 -1.50 23.68 -5.57
N ASP A 596 -1.26 24.97 -5.82
CA ASP A 596 -0.86 25.48 -7.16
C ASP A 596 0.41 24.82 -7.72
N ASP A 597 1.33 24.37 -6.87
CA ASP A 597 2.58 23.71 -7.24
C ASP A 597 2.42 22.19 -7.46
N CYS A 598 1.21 21.63 -7.27
CA CYS A 598 0.92 20.20 -7.31
C CYS A 598 0.18 19.80 -8.58
N ASP A 599 0.09 18.50 -8.87
CA ASP A 599 -0.69 17.95 -9.99
C ASP A 599 -2.17 18.35 -9.91
N SER A 600 -2.73 18.38 -8.68
CA SER A 600 -4.09 18.89 -8.44
C SER A 600 -4.23 20.36 -8.85
N GLY A 601 -3.19 21.18 -8.65
CA GLY A 601 -3.16 22.58 -9.08
C GLY A 601 -3.23 22.73 -10.60
N VAL A 602 -2.54 21.85 -11.34
CA VAL A 602 -2.63 21.83 -12.82
C VAL A 602 -4.08 21.59 -13.27
N GLN A 603 -4.76 20.63 -12.65
CA GLN A 603 -6.17 20.31 -12.95
C GLN A 603 -7.10 21.47 -12.57
N LEU A 604 -6.88 22.12 -11.41
CA LEU A 604 -7.68 23.27 -10.97
C LEU A 604 -7.49 24.47 -11.91
N ARG A 605 -6.27 24.78 -12.33
CA ARG A 605 -6.02 25.87 -13.32
C ARG A 605 -6.74 25.62 -14.63
N ARG A 606 -6.70 24.39 -15.17
CA ARG A 606 -7.43 24.03 -16.38
C ARG A 606 -8.95 24.22 -16.22
N ARG A 607 -9.48 23.87 -15.05
CA ARG A 607 -10.90 24.08 -14.72
C ARG A 607 -11.24 25.57 -14.60
N ILE A 608 -10.36 26.38 -14.01
CA ILE A 608 -10.51 27.84 -13.95
C ILE A 608 -10.54 28.42 -15.37
N GLN A 609 -9.62 28.03 -16.26
CA GLN A 609 -9.60 28.48 -17.66
C GLN A 609 -10.90 28.16 -18.41
N ALA A 610 -11.45 26.94 -18.17
CA ALA A 610 -12.73 26.55 -18.75
C ALA A 610 -13.89 27.42 -18.24
N LEU A 611 -13.92 27.72 -16.94
CA LEU A 611 -14.92 28.60 -16.34
C LEU A 611 -14.77 30.06 -16.80
N GLU A 612 -13.56 30.55 -16.95
CA GLU A 612 -13.31 31.89 -17.52
C GLU A 612 -13.80 32.00 -18.98
N SER A 613 -13.65 30.91 -19.76
CA SER A 613 -14.19 30.84 -21.11
C SER A 613 -15.72 30.82 -21.12
N LEU A 614 -16.36 30.09 -20.19
CA LEU A 614 -17.81 30.11 -20.01
C LEU A 614 -18.32 31.50 -19.60
N LEU A 615 -17.64 32.16 -18.65
CA LEU A 615 -17.97 33.51 -18.23
C LEU A 615 -17.90 34.51 -19.38
N ALA A 616 -16.88 34.38 -20.23
CA ALA A 616 -16.76 35.20 -21.42
C ALA A 616 -17.90 34.94 -22.44
N ALA A 617 -18.33 33.66 -22.60
CA ALA A 617 -19.45 33.29 -23.47
C ALA A 617 -20.78 33.81 -22.95
N TYR A 618 -21.04 33.84 -21.66
CA TYR A 618 -22.21 34.50 -21.07
C TYR A 618 -22.20 36.01 -21.34
N ARG A 619 -21.09 36.68 -21.06
CA ARG A 619 -20.95 38.14 -21.27
C ARG A 619 -21.03 38.59 -22.71
N SER A 620 -20.66 37.73 -23.65
CA SER A 620 -20.79 38.00 -25.07
C SER A 620 -22.17 37.65 -25.65
N GLY A 621 -23.00 36.91 -24.88
CA GLY A 621 -24.29 36.39 -25.35
C GLY A 621 -24.17 35.17 -26.27
N GLU A 622 -22.98 34.57 -26.39
CA GLU A 622 -22.74 33.33 -27.15
C GLU A 622 -23.44 32.12 -26.52
N ILE A 623 -23.49 32.07 -25.19
CA ILE A 623 -24.27 31.13 -24.39
C ILE A 623 -25.22 31.96 -23.53
N GLN A 624 -26.48 31.57 -23.46
CA GLN A 624 -27.46 32.24 -22.60
C GLN A 624 -27.43 31.65 -21.18
N GLU A 625 -27.53 32.53 -20.21
CA GLU A 625 -27.73 32.11 -18.83
C GLU A 625 -29.06 31.35 -18.68
N LYS A 626 -29.08 30.37 -17.78
CA LYS A 626 -30.31 29.64 -17.43
C LYS A 626 -30.90 30.27 -16.16
N GLU A 627 -32.18 30.62 -16.20
CA GLU A 627 -32.94 31.13 -15.04
C GLU A 627 -33.05 30.10 -13.91
#